data_2a750357d5d56795f8c9fe641323ee25
#
_entry.id   2a750357d5d56795f8c9fe641323ee25
#
_cell.length_a   1.000
_cell.length_b   1.000
_cell.length_c   1.000
_cell.angle_alpha   90.00
_cell.angle_beta   90.00
_cell.angle_gamma   90.00
#
_symmetry.space_group_name_H-M   'P 1'
#
loop_
_entity.id
_entity.type
_entity.pdbx_description
1 polymer ?
#
loop_
_entity_poly.entity_id
_entity_poly.type
_entity_poly.pdbx_seq_one_letter_code
_entity_poly.pdbx_strand_id
1 'polypeptide(L)'
;MSPHQDHLSYRFCPLCGEPLEPKIVKDTEPARPVCNKCGYIVYFDPKIAVGTIIRNLQNEVALVRRSIEPGYGKWVFPGGYVDRGEELLVAAAREAQEEANLRIRIEGLINLYSYAGQIPIIVVYAATLIGGKLRADDESLEAAWFQESEIPWPELAFQSTHDGLRDHFKGVLHPYAI
;
A
#
# COMPACT_ATOMS: atom_id res chain seq x y z
N MET A 1 25.19 9.68 -7.24
CA MET A 1 24.16 10.41 -6.46
C MET A 1 22.83 9.85 -6.90
N SER A 2 22.08 9.20 -6.02
CA SER A 2 20.80 8.56 -6.35
C SER A 2 19.72 9.64 -6.50
N PRO A 3 18.89 9.63 -7.58
CA PRO A 3 17.90 10.67 -7.86
C PRO A 3 16.69 10.66 -6.90
N HIS A 4 16.65 9.78 -5.91
CA HIS A 4 15.49 9.58 -5.01
C HIS A 4 15.60 10.29 -3.65
N GLN A 5 16.68 11.03 -3.37
CA GLN A 5 16.84 11.71 -2.07
C GLN A 5 16.18 13.09 -1.97
N ASP A 6 15.78 13.71 -3.09
CA ASP A 6 15.32 15.10 -3.09
C ASP A 6 13.84 15.31 -2.78
N HIS A 7 13.00 14.26 -2.81
CA HIS A 7 11.55 14.41 -2.62
C HIS A 7 11.07 14.34 -1.16
N LEU A 8 11.96 14.07 -0.21
CA LEU A 8 11.63 13.91 1.21
C LEU A 8 12.37 14.91 2.13
N SER A 9 12.90 16.00 1.58
CA SER A 9 13.57 17.00 2.43
C SER A 9 12.55 17.99 2.99
N TYR A 10 12.20 17.85 4.25
CA TYR A 10 11.59 18.93 4.99
C TYR A 10 12.58 20.09 5.06
N ARG A 11 12.16 21.26 4.63
CA ARG A 11 12.99 22.49 4.69
C ARG A 11 12.76 23.26 5.98
N PHE A 12 11.55 23.14 6.55
CA PHE A 12 11.12 23.87 7.73
C PHE A 12 10.61 22.94 8.81
N CYS A 13 10.82 23.33 10.06
CA CYS A 13 10.36 22.58 11.23
C CYS A 13 8.82 22.61 11.32
N PRO A 14 8.16 21.46 11.42
CA PRO A 14 6.69 21.40 11.50
C PRO A 14 6.15 21.94 12.84
N LEU A 15 7.01 22.13 13.87
CA LEU A 15 6.57 22.64 15.16
C LEU A 15 6.71 24.16 15.30
N CYS A 16 7.76 24.77 14.73
CA CYS A 16 8.05 26.19 14.96
C CYS A 16 8.33 26.99 13.69
N GLY A 17 8.29 26.36 12.50
CA GLY A 17 8.47 27.03 11.22
C GLY A 17 9.91 27.41 10.86
N GLU A 18 10.89 27.21 11.75
CA GLU A 18 12.28 27.55 11.46
C GLU A 18 12.94 26.55 10.48
N PRO A 19 14.00 26.96 9.76
CA PRO A 19 14.73 26.06 8.87
C PRO A 19 15.30 24.83 9.60
N LEU A 20 15.30 23.72 8.89
CA LEU A 20 15.94 22.47 9.30
C LEU A 20 17.32 22.36 8.67
N GLU A 21 18.30 21.88 9.43
CA GLU A 21 19.64 21.60 8.96
C GLU A 21 20.01 20.13 9.14
N PRO A 22 20.73 19.51 8.20
CA PRO A 22 21.21 18.15 8.37
C PRO A 22 22.26 18.07 9.47
N LYS A 23 22.03 17.23 10.49
CA LYS A 23 22.97 16.97 11.58
C LYS A 23 23.11 15.47 11.83
N ILE A 24 24.31 15.05 12.19
CA ILE A 24 24.57 13.71 12.73
C ILE A 24 24.08 13.75 14.20
N VAL A 25 23.00 13.02 14.46
CA VAL A 25 22.41 12.89 15.81
C VAL A 25 23.10 11.78 16.58
N LYS A 26 23.48 10.71 15.87
CA LYS A 26 24.30 9.60 16.38
C LYS A 26 25.31 9.22 15.30
N ASP A 27 26.52 8.89 15.72
CA ASP A 27 27.65 8.57 14.81
C ASP A 27 27.38 7.34 13.93
N THR A 28 26.47 6.47 14.35
CA THR A 28 26.08 5.23 13.62
C THR A 28 24.89 5.42 12.68
N GLU A 29 24.30 6.62 12.63
CA GLU A 29 23.10 6.92 11.83
C GLU A 29 23.41 7.99 10.75
N PRO A 30 22.65 8.00 9.65
CA PRO A 30 22.77 9.08 8.68
C PRO A 30 22.33 10.42 9.27
N ALA A 31 22.83 11.52 8.70
CA ALA A 31 22.40 12.86 9.08
C ALA A 31 20.88 13.02 8.93
N ARG A 32 20.25 13.65 9.93
CA ARG A 32 18.82 13.93 9.96
C ARG A 32 18.53 15.41 9.95
N PRO A 33 17.40 15.88 9.39
CA PRO A 33 17.01 17.27 9.51
C PRO A 33 16.69 17.62 10.97
N VAL A 34 17.40 18.62 11.53
CA VAL A 34 17.25 19.06 12.92
C VAL A 34 16.95 20.55 12.96
N CYS A 35 16.00 20.95 13.78
CA CYS A 35 15.67 22.35 14.02
C CYS A 35 16.64 22.97 15.02
N ASN A 36 17.35 24.05 14.63
CA ASN A 36 18.27 24.73 15.51
C ASN A 36 17.59 25.50 16.64
N LYS A 37 16.30 25.85 16.48
CA LYS A 37 15.56 26.64 17.46
C LYS A 37 14.91 25.78 18.55
N CYS A 38 14.16 24.75 18.16
CA CYS A 38 13.40 23.92 19.11
C CYS A 38 13.97 22.53 19.33
N GLY A 39 15.02 22.13 18.61
CA GLY A 39 15.66 20.84 18.76
C GLY A 39 14.88 19.67 18.10
N TYR A 40 13.78 19.95 17.40
CA TYR A 40 13.00 18.90 16.73
C TYR A 40 13.83 18.17 15.67
N ILE A 41 13.81 16.84 15.71
CA ILE A 41 14.50 15.97 14.77
C ILE A 41 13.45 15.30 13.88
N VAL A 42 13.63 15.40 12.56
CA VAL A 42 12.76 14.70 11.61
C VAL A 42 13.27 13.28 11.39
N TYR A 43 12.42 12.32 11.69
CA TYR A 43 12.59 10.92 11.30
C TYR A 43 11.69 10.64 10.10
N PHE A 44 12.26 10.01 9.08
CA PHE A 44 11.49 9.60 7.92
C PHE A 44 11.07 8.15 8.10
N ASP A 45 9.76 7.95 8.28
CA ASP A 45 9.18 6.63 8.45
C ASP A 45 8.76 6.08 7.07
N PRO A 46 8.86 4.76 6.85
CA PRO A 46 8.26 4.14 5.67
C PRO A 46 6.74 4.33 5.73
N LYS A 47 6.12 4.55 4.59
CA LYS A 47 4.66 4.53 4.51
C LYS A 47 4.17 3.09 4.53
N ILE A 48 3.17 2.80 5.34
CA ILE A 48 2.49 1.51 5.32
C ILE A 48 1.28 1.61 4.40
N ALA A 49 1.17 0.66 3.49
CA ALA A 49 -0.01 0.44 2.67
C ALA A 49 -0.54 -0.97 2.90
N VAL A 50 -1.84 -1.13 2.76
CA VAL A 50 -2.51 -2.43 2.77
C VAL A 50 -3.08 -2.72 1.39
N GLY A 51 -3.19 -4.00 1.05
CA GLY A 51 -3.88 -4.45 -0.12
C GLY A 51 -4.64 -5.74 0.15
N THR A 52 -5.72 -5.98 -0.59
CA THR A 52 -6.55 -7.17 -0.41
C THR A 52 -6.74 -7.91 -1.72
N ILE A 53 -6.40 -9.21 -1.73
CA ILE A 53 -6.76 -10.11 -2.81
C ILE A 53 -8.08 -10.76 -2.42
N ILE A 54 -9.16 -10.24 -2.98
CA ILE A 54 -10.54 -10.59 -2.62
C ILE A 54 -11.04 -11.64 -3.60
N ARG A 55 -11.47 -12.80 -3.07
CA ARG A 55 -12.09 -13.88 -3.87
C ARG A 55 -13.61 -13.86 -3.76
N ASN A 56 -14.27 -14.08 -4.88
CA ASN A 56 -15.70 -14.40 -4.93
C ASN A 56 -15.95 -15.93 -4.86
N LEU A 57 -17.22 -16.33 -4.96
CA LEU A 57 -17.63 -17.75 -4.93
C LEU A 57 -17.14 -18.56 -6.14
N GLN A 58 -16.79 -17.91 -7.24
CA GLN A 58 -16.24 -18.50 -8.46
C GLN A 58 -14.71 -18.61 -8.44
N ASN A 59 -14.09 -18.26 -7.31
CA ASN A 59 -12.62 -18.14 -7.14
C ASN A 59 -11.96 -17.10 -8.05
N GLU A 60 -12.72 -16.13 -8.56
CA GLU A 60 -12.18 -14.98 -9.26
C GLU A 60 -11.67 -13.95 -8.27
N VAL A 61 -10.61 -13.22 -8.63
CA VAL A 61 -10.05 -12.12 -7.82
C VAL A 61 -10.49 -10.76 -8.37
N ALA A 62 -10.79 -9.82 -7.46
CA ALA A 62 -11.14 -8.46 -7.83
C ALA A 62 -9.88 -7.64 -8.14
N LEU A 63 -9.86 -6.96 -9.28
CA LEU A 63 -8.90 -5.92 -9.60
C LEU A 63 -9.62 -4.64 -9.98
N VAL A 64 -8.98 -3.50 -9.70
CA VAL A 64 -9.40 -2.17 -10.11
C VAL A 64 -8.36 -1.57 -11.06
N ARG A 65 -8.79 -0.79 -12.02
CA ARG A 65 -7.95 -0.13 -13.01
C ARG A 65 -7.76 1.32 -12.63
N ARG A 66 -6.55 1.71 -12.29
CA ARG A 66 -6.22 3.02 -11.71
C ARG A 66 -6.56 4.18 -12.64
N SER A 67 -7.16 5.23 -12.10
CA SER A 67 -7.39 6.51 -12.79
C SER A 67 -6.36 7.57 -12.40
N ILE A 68 -5.40 7.26 -11.49
CA ILE A 68 -4.41 8.20 -10.96
C ILE A 68 -2.97 7.66 -11.08
N GLU A 69 -2.00 8.56 -11.09
CA GLU A 69 -0.58 8.22 -11.02
C GLU A 69 -0.14 7.89 -9.56
N PRO A 70 0.87 7.05 -9.39
CA PRO A 70 1.57 6.26 -10.40
C PRO A 70 0.74 5.07 -10.88
N GLY A 71 0.95 4.65 -12.14
CA GLY A 71 0.30 3.47 -12.68
C GLY A 71 -1.07 3.73 -13.30
N TYR A 72 -1.33 4.93 -13.81
CA TYR A 72 -2.55 5.25 -14.55
C TYR A 72 -2.85 4.20 -15.64
N GLY A 73 -4.11 3.75 -15.71
CA GLY A 73 -4.58 2.78 -16.68
C GLY A 73 -4.16 1.33 -16.42
N LYS A 74 -3.44 1.05 -15.32
CA LYS A 74 -2.99 -0.29 -14.96
C LYS A 74 -3.84 -0.89 -13.84
N TRP A 75 -3.81 -2.22 -13.75
CA TRP A 75 -4.58 -3.00 -12.79
C TRP A 75 -3.86 -3.20 -11.46
N VAL A 76 -4.62 -3.18 -10.37
CA VAL A 76 -4.15 -3.43 -9.02
C VAL A 76 -5.26 -4.09 -8.21
N PHE A 77 -4.93 -4.86 -7.17
CA PHE A 77 -5.92 -5.25 -6.18
C PHE A 77 -6.30 -4.03 -5.31
N PRO A 78 -7.52 -3.97 -4.74
CA PRO A 78 -7.94 -2.88 -3.86
C PRO A 78 -6.98 -2.68 -2.69
N GLY A 79 -6.62 -1.43 -2.40
CA GLY A 79 -5.71 -1.11 -1.31
C GLY A 79 -5.09 0.26 -1.39
N GLY A 80 -4.75 0.82 -0.23
CA GLY A 80 -4.19 2.14 -0.08
C GLY A 80 -3.38 2.32 1.20
N TYR A 81 -3.11 3.56 1.55
CA TYR A 81 -2.32 3.88 2.74
C TYR A 81 -3.12 3.71 4.03
N VAL A 82 -2.41 3.25 5.05
CA VAL A 82 -2.95 3.13 6.40
C VAL A 82 -2.87 4.49 7.09
N ASP A 83 -3.96 4.93 7.68
CA ASP A 83 -4.02 6.17 8.44
C ASP A 83 -3.30 6.05 9.78
N ARG A 84 -2.80 7.18 10.28
CA ARG A 84 -2.09 7.19 11.56
C ARG A 84 -3.01 6.75 12.71
N GLY A 85 -2.66 5.63 13.37
CA GLY A 85 -3.45 5.05 14.45
C GLY A 85 -4.55 4.09 13.99
N GLU A 86 -4.68 3.86 12.70
CA GLU A 86 -5.60 2.86 12.14
C GLU A 86 -5.01 1.45 12.24
N GLU A 87 -5.84 0.47 12.56
CA GLU A 87 -5.44 -0.94 12.52
C GLU A 87 -5.37 -1.46 11.07
N LEU A 88 -4.37 -2.28 10.75
CA LEU A 88 -4.14 -2.77 9.38
C LEU A 88 -5.36 -3.51 8.79
N LEU A 89 -6.06 -4.31 9.60
CA LEU A 89 -7.24 -5.05 9.15
C LEU A 89 -8.44 -4.12 8.89
N VAL A 90 -8.55 -3.05 9.66
CA VAL A 90 -9.58 -2.02 9.46
C VAL A 90 -9.30 -1.25 8.18
N ALA A 91 -8.05 -0.82 7.98
CA ALA A 91 -7.61 -0.17 6.75
C ALA A 91 -7.88 -1.05 5.51
N ALA A 92 -7.53 -2.34 5.57
CA ALA A 92 -7.74 -3.27 4.47
C ALA A 92 -9.24 -3.44 4.12
N ALA A 93 -10.12 -3.48 5.12
CA ALA A 93 -11.57 -3.56 4.89
C ALA A 93 -12.14 -2.23 4.37
N ARG A 94 -11.65 -1.10 4.86
CA ARG A 94 -12.03 0.24 4.41
C ARG A 94 -11.66 0.44 2.94
N GLU A 95 -10.41 0.17 2.55
CA GLU A 95 -9.94 0.30 1.17
C GLU A 95 -10.74 -0.60 0.20
N ALA A 96 -11.04 -1.85 0.59
CA ALA A 96 -11.88 -2.74 -0.21
C ALA A 96 -13.30 -2.18 -0.43
N GLN A 97 -13.84 -1.50 0.59
CA GLN A 97 -15.16 -0.88 0.50
C GLN A 97 -15.10 0.41 -0.33
N GLU A 98 -14.09 1.24 -0.17
CA GLU A 98 -13.92 2.52 -0.85
C GLU A 98 -13.62 2.32 -2.33
N GLU A 99 -12.57 1.58 -2.68
CA GLU A 99 -12.11 1.43 -4.07
C GLU A 99 -12.93 0.42 -4.91
N ALA A 100 -13.52 -0.58 -4.27
CA ALA A 100 -14.19 -1.67 -4.99
C ALA A 100 -15.66 -1.87 -4.60
N ASN A 101 -16.18 -1.16 -3.59
CA ASN A 101 -17.53 -1.32 -3.03
C ASN A 101 -17.80 -2.74 -2.53
N LEU A 102 -16.79 -3.41 -1.99
CA LEU A 102 -16.86 -4.78 -1.50
C LEU A 102 -16.75 -4.83 0.03
N ARG A 103 -17.63 -5.63 0.65
CA ARG A 103 -17.50 -6.04 2.04
C ARG A 103 -16.80 -7.38 2.11
N ILE A 104 -15.75 -7.47 2.90
CA ILE A 104 -14.85 -8.61 2.92
C ILE A 104 -14.71 -9.20 4.32
N ARG A 105 -14.34 -10.47 4.37
CA ARG A 105 -13.79 -11.14 5.55
C ARG A 105 -12.34 -11.47 5.26
N ILE A 106 -11.42 -10.92 6.05
CA ILE A 106 -9.99 -11.23 5.96
C ILE A 106 -9.77 -12.68 6.43
N GLU A 107 -9.02 -13.46 5.66
CA GLU A 107 -8.69 -14.85 5.96
C GLU A 107 -7.29 -14.98 6.57
N GLY A 108 -6.36 -14.13 6.18
CA GLY A 108 -4.99 -14.15 6.67
C GLY A 108 -4.08 -13.21 5.89
N LEU A 109 -2.84 -13.15 6.35
CA LEU A 109 -1.77 -12.43 5.68
C LEU A 109 -1.21 -13.30 4.54
N ILE A 110 -1.09 -12.72 3.34
CA ILE A 110 -0.34 -13.34 2.26
C ILE A 110 1.14 -13.06 2.49
N ASN A 111 1.54 -11.79 2.47
CA ASN A 111 2.94 -11.42 2.68
C ASN A 111 3.11 -9.91 2.93
N LEU A 112 4.35 -9.51 3.28
CA LEU A 112 4.80 -8.12 3.29
C LEU A 112 5.79 -7.92 2.14
N TYR A 113 5.59 -6.86 1.39
CA TYR A 113 6.45 -6.51 0.25
C TYR A 113 7.13 -5.17 0.49
N SER A 114 8.44 -5.18 0.37
CA SER A 114 9.27 -3.97 0.38
C SER A 114 10.35 -4.10 -0.68
N TYR A 115 10.66 -3.02 -1.37
CA TYR A 115 11.60 -3.03 -2.49
C TYR A 115 12.67 -1.97 -2.30
N ALA A 116 13.90 -2.29 -2.67
CA ALA A 116 15.01 -1.36 -2.54
C ALA A 116 14.74 -0.05 -3.29
N GLY A 117 14.91 1.08 -2.59
CA GLY A 117 14.68 2.41 -3.15
C GLY A 117 13.21 2.85 -3.21
N GLN A 118 12.28 2.03 -2.72
CA GLN A 118 10.88 2.42 -2.58
C GLN A 118 10.52 2.72 -1.13
N ILE A 119 9.58 3.66 -0.94
CA ILE A 119 9.18 4.11 0.40
C ILE A 119 8.15 3.19 1.03
N PRO A 120 7.10 2.71 0.30
CA PRO A 120 6.04 1.93 0.90
C PRO A 120 6.49 0.53 1.31
N ILE A 121 5.96 0.07 2.45
CA ILE A 121 5.85 -1.34 2.81
C ILE A 121 4.40 -1.72 2.58
N ILE A 122 4.15 -2.75 1.77
CA ILE A 122 2.81 -3.18 1.38
C ILE A 122 2.48 -4.48 2.11
N VAL A 123 1.42 -4.46 2.90
CA VAL A 123 0.89 -5.61 3.65
C VAL A 123 -0.29 -6.17 2.87
N VAL A 124 -0.19 -7.37 2.31
CA VAL A 124 -1.22 -7.96 1.45
C VAL A 124 -1.95 -9.08 2.16
N TYR A 125 -3.28 -8.96 2.20
CA TYR A 125 -4.19 -9.92 2.80
C TYR A 125 -4.98 -10.71 1.78
N ALA A 126 -5.26 -11.97 2.09
CA ALA A 126 -6.30 -12.75 1.42
C ALA A 126 -7.64 -12.48 2.09
N ALA A 127 -8.67 -12.32 1.30
CA ALA A 127 -10.01 -12.05 1.78
C ALA A 127 -11.08 -12.73 0.91
N THR A 128 -12.22 -13.05 1.53
CA THR A 128 -13.41 -13.56 0.87
C THR A 128 -14.48 -12.48 0.81
N LEU A 129 -15.13 -12.35 -0.33
CA LEU A 129 -16.30 -11.51 -0.52
C LEU A 129 -17.45 -11.99 0.38
N ILE A 130 -17.99 -11.10 1.22
CA ILE A 130 -19.18 -11.36 2.03
C ILE A 130 -20.36 -10.45 1.69
N GLY A 131 -20.18 -9.49 0.79
CA GLY A 131 -21.26 -8.62 0.31
C GLY A 131 -20.74 -7.44 -0.51
N GLY A 132 -21.68 -6.63 -1.01
CA GLY A 132 -21.37 -5.56 -1.95
C GLY A 132 -21.46 -6.03 -3.41
N LYS A 133 -21.23 -5.12 -4.32
CA LYS A 133 -21.17 -5.38 -5.76
C LYS A 133 -19.95 -4.64 -6.31
N LEU A 134 -19.04 -5.37 -6.93
CA LEU A 134 -17.83 -4.81 -7.50
C LEU A 134 -18.16 -3.64 -8.42
N ARG A 135 -17.58 -2.50 -8.13
CA ARG A 135 -17.77 -1.25 -8.86
C ARG A 135 -16.53 -0.37 -8.68
N ALA A 136 -16.07 0.22 -9.77
CA ALA A 136 -15.07 1.27 -9.74
C ALA A 136 -15.59 2.50 -8.97
N ASP A 137 -14.71 3.14 -8.25
CA ASP A 137 -14.89 4.43 -7.58
C ASP A 137 -14.40 5.62 -8.44
N ASP A 138 -14.21 6.78 -7.81
CA ASP A 138 -13.72 7.99 -8.50
C ASP A 138 -12.22 7.93 -8.83
N GLU A 139 -11.45 7.04 -8.16
CA GLU A 139 -10.01 6.81 -8.39
C GLU A 139 -9.73 5.63 -9.33
N SER A 140 -10.79 5.00 -9.85
CA SER A 140 -10.71 3.81 -10.70
C SER A 140 -11.46 4.01 -12.02
N LEU A 141 -10.81 3.67 -13.14
CA LEU A 141 -11.43 3.66 -14.48
C LEU A 141 -12.39 2.49 -14.65
N GLU A 142 -12.07 1.36 -14.02
CA GLU A 142 -12.75 0.09 -14.22
C GLU A 142 -12.52 -0.82 -13.01
N ALA A 143 -13.45 -1.74 -12.74
CA ALA A 143 -13.29 -2.82 -11.78
C ALA A 143 -13.84 -4.11 -12.36
N ALA A 144 -13.07 -5.21 -12.28
CA ALA A 144 -13.44 -6.50 -12.87
C ALA A 144 -12.98 -7.68 -12.02
N TRP A 145 -13.67 -8.81 -12.20
CA TRP A 145 -13.28 -10.09 -11.67
C TRP A 145 -12.42 -10.85 -12.69
N PHE A 146 -11.38 -11.52 -12.24
CA PHE A 146 -10.45 -12.25 -13.07
C PHE A 146 -10.22 -13.67 -12.54
N GLN A 147 -10.31 -14.68 -13.42
CA GLN A 147 -9.71 -15.98 -13.16
C GLN A 147 -8.18 -15.86 -13.21
N GLU A 148 -7.47 -16.79 -12.57
CA GLU A 148 -6.01 -16.83 -12.59
C GLU A 148 -5.42 -16.74 -14.01
N SER A 149 -6.03 -17.47 -14.96
CA SER A 149 -5.61 -17.52 -16.37
C SER A 149 -5.86 -16.23 -17.15
N GLU A 150 -6.72 -15.34 -16.63
CA GLU A 150 -7.15 -14.10 -17.26
C GLU A 150 -6.45 -12.87 -16.68
N ILE A 151 -5.62 -13.04 -15.64
CA ILE A 151 -4.89 -11.93 -15.02
C ILE A 151 -4.04 -11.22 -16.08
N PRO A 152 -4.22 -9.89 -16.23
CA PRO A 152 -3.46 -9.09 -17.21
C PRO A 152 -2.05 -8.77 -16.69
N TRP A 153 -1.20 -9.78 -16.53
CA TRP A 153 0.11 -9.70 -15.91
C TRP A 153 0.99 -8.55 -16.42
N PRO A 154 1.07 -8.24 -17.74
CA PRO A 154 1.86 -7.11 -18.23
C PRO A 154 1.28 -5.74 -17.90
N GLU A 155 -0.01 -5.69 -17.55
CA GLU A 155 -0.74 -4.46 -17.25
C GLU A 155 -0.91 -4.21 -15.74
N LEU A 156 -0.26 -5.01 -14.87
CA LEU A 156 -0.28 -4.79 -13.44
C LEU A 156 0.53 -3.54 -13.07
N ALA A 157 -0.01 -2.75 -12.11
CA ALA A 157 0.54 -1.43 -11.78
C ALA A 157 1.88 -1.50 -11.04
N PHE A 158 2.00 -2.44 -10.09
CA PHE A 158 3.12 -2.48 -9.17
C PHE A 158 3.72 -3.88 -9.03
N GLN A 159 5.01 -3.93 -8.68
CA GLN A 159 5.69 -5.19 -8.36
C GLN A 159 4.97 -5.94 -7.23
N SER A 160 4.48 -5.24 -6.21
CA SER A 160 3.72 -5.83 -5.10
C SER A 160 2.40 -6.45 -5.54
N THR A 161 1.72 -5.89 -6.54
CA THR A 161 0.51 -6.49 -7.13
C THR A 161 0.86 -7.82 -7.79
N HIS A 162 1.94 -7.83 -8.57
CA HIS A 162 2.41 -9.01 -9.27
C HIS A 162 2.82 -10.13 -8.29
N ASP A 163 3.65 -9.77 -7.29
CA ASP A 163 4.16 -10.75 -6.33
C ASP A 163 3.05 -11.26 -5.40
N GLY A 164 2.14 -10.36 -4.95
CA GLY A 164 0.99 -10.72 -4.13
C GLY A 164 0.04 -11.70 -4.81
N LEU A 165 -0.31 -11.45 -6.07
CA LEU A 165 -1.14 -12.37 -6.85
C LEU A 165 -0.44 -13.72 -7.06
N ARG A 166 0.86 -13.72 -7.36
CA ARG A 166 1.63 -14.97 -7.48
C ARG A 166 1.65 -15.79 -6.19
N ASP A 167 1.90 -15.15 -5.06
CA ASP A 167 1.92 -15.81 -3.77
C ASP A 167 0.53 -16.33 -3.41
N HIS A 168 -0.52 -15.56 -3.68
CA HIS A 168 -1.91 -15.99 -3.49
C HIS A 168 -2.24 -17.25 -4.29
N PHE A 169 -1.94 -17.29 -5.58
CA PHE A 169 -2.22 -18.46 -6.43
C PHE A 169 -1.34 -19.68 -6.10
N LYS A 170 -0.16 -19.47 -5.48
CA LYS A 170 0.64 -20.55 -4.88
C LYS A 170 0.11 -21.06 -3.54
N GLY A 171 -0.94 -20.44 -3.01
CA GLY A 171 -1.53 -20.84 -1.73
C GLY A 171 -0.77 -20.31 -0.51
N VAL A 172 0.06 -19.27 -0.65
CA VAL A 172 0.71 -18.65 0.50
C VAL A 172 -0.35 -17.95 1.35
N LEU A 173 -0.46 -18.39 2.60
CA LEU A 173 -1.40 -17.84 3.57
C LEU A 173 -0.89 -18.07 4.99
N HIS A 174 -0.87 -17.00 5.76
CA HIS A 174 -0.62 -17.02 7.21
C HIS A 174 -1.93 -16.67 7.92
N PRO A 175 -2.75 -17.66 8.29
CA PRO A 175 -4.06 -17.42 8.88
C PRO A 175 -3.93 -16.75 10.24
N TYR A 176 -4.86 -15.86 10.58
CA TYR A 176 -4.96 -15.35 11.93
C TYR A 176 -5.54 -16.44 12.84
N ALA A 177 -4.89 -16.63 14.00
CA ALA A 177 -5.50 -17.39 15.08
C ALA A 177 -6.72 -16.59 15.60
N ILE A 178 -7.89 -17.19 15.51
CA ILE A 178 -9.14 -16.68 16.07
C ILE A 178 -9.16 -16.97 17.57
#